data_b94798dd8562638b1c6eb2442523b9f6
#
_entry.id   b94798dd8562638b1c6eb2442523b9f6
#
_cell.length_a   1.000
_cell.length_b   1.000
_cell.length_c   1.000
_cell.angle_alpha   90.00
_cell.angle_beta   90.00
_cell.angle_gamma   90.00
#
_symmetry.space_group_name_H-M   'P 1'
#
loop_
_entity.id
_entity.type
_entity.pdbx_description
1 polymer ?
#
loop_
_entity_poly.entity_id
_entity_poly.type
_entity_poly.pdbx_seq_one_letter_code
_entity_poly.pdbx_strand_id
1 'polypeptide(L)'
;YCFADGMLDIHWDIWSVHPYGVKAPEDYMEAYSHTRNLMKKAGGDTGRLWINSERGFPLGKAEGYAGGDPSLAYEYQAWHVIRQYLVDLLEGLPVTIWYEWGGKEGFALYRAGNMTPAYNACKTFVKELSGYKLDCRMKTENKRDFVLRFIDKNGNEKLVAWTAPGVMESPDKIVPHSIKIAVGDVSPRLVTTDLCGRTDIVEVSNGVIELCLTGAPVYITLR
;
A
#
# COMPACT_ATOMS: atom_id res chain seq x y z
N TYR A 1 -3.93 -27.71 7.75
CA TYR A 1 -3.21 -28.87 8.33
C TYR A 1 -2.27 -28.40 9.44
N CYS A 2 -1.27 -27.53 9.19
CA CYS A 2 -0.26 -27.14 10.20
C CYS A 2 -0.83 -26.70 11.56
N PHE A 3 -1.91 -25.92 11.57
CA PHE A 3 -2.52 -25.48 12.83
C PHE A 3 -3.21 -26.61 13.60
N ALA A 4 -3.76 -27.61 12.90
CA ALA A 4 -4.36 -28.77 13.51
C ALA A 4 -3.31 -29.79 14.03
N ASP A 5 -2.08 -29.69 13.51
CA ASP A 5 -0.98 -30.60 13.83
C ASP A 5 -0.04 -30.07 14.93
N GLY A 6 -0.53 -29.20 15.80
CA GLY A 6 0.20 -28.70 16.97
C GLY A 6 1.17 -27.57 16.73
N MET A 7 1.16 -26.92 15.54
CA MET A 7 2.03 -25.77 15.26
C MET A 7 1.79 -24.60 16.23
N LEU A 8 0.58 -24.46 16.74
CA LEU A 8 0.23 -23.38 17.68
C LEU A 8 0.65 -23.69 19.13
N ASP A 9 1.02 -24.92 19.44
CA ASP A 9 1.52 -25.35 20.74
C ASP A 9 3.00 -24.97 20.94
N ILE A 10 3.70 -24.64 19.86
CA ILE A 10 5.08 -24.20 19.89
C ILE A 10 5.11 -22.70 20.28
N HIS A 11 6.01 -22.35 21.21
CA HIS A 11 6.22 -20.95 21.57
C HIS A 11 6.81 -20.17 20.39
N TRP A 12 6.15 -19.08 20.00
CA TRP A 12 6.61 -18.14 18.97
C TRP A 12 6.14 -16.72 19.31
N ASP A 13 6.92 -15.72 18.92
CA ASP A 13 6.67 -14.30 19.24
C ASP A 13 6.03 -13.57 18.05
N ILE A 14 6.41 -13.94 16.84
CA ILE A 14 6.06 -13.21 15.61
C ILE A 14 5.59 -14.20 14.56
N TRP A 15 4.49 -13.87 13.89
CA TRP A 15 4.05 -14.55 12.68
C TRP A 15 4.60 -13.82 11.45
N SER A 16 5.44 -14.50 10.69
CA SER A 16 6.06 -13.95 9.48
C SER A 16 5.36 -14.48 8.23
N VAL A 17 5.08 -13.57 7.29
CA VAL A 17 4.47 -13.92 6.00
C VAL A 17 5.32 -13.43 4.84
N HIS A 18 5.24 -14.16 3.72
CA HIS A 18 5.79 -13.80 2.41
C HIS A 18 4.66 -13.75 1.39
N PRO A 19 3.96 -12.64 1.23
CA PRO A 19 2.74 -12.56 0.44
C PRO A 19 3.03 -12.47 -1.07
N TYR A 20 3.46 -13.57 -1.68
CA TYR A 20 3.63 -13.71 -3.13
C TYR A 20 2.40 -14.38 -3.78
N GLY A 21 2.30 -14.30 -5.10
CA GLY A 21 1.28 -15.02 -5.89
C GLY A 21 0.11 -14.19 -6.36
N VAL A 22 -0.17 -13.02 -5.77
CA VAL A 22 -1.23 -12.10 -6.24
C VAL A 22 -0.70 -11.07 -7.22
N LYS A 23 -1.62 -10.43 -7.96
CA LYS A 23 -1.30 -9.39 -8.93
C LYS A 23 -1.31 -7.99 -8.31
N ALA A 24 -2.12 -7.77 -7.29
CA ALA A 24 -2.20 -6.53 -6.54
C ALA A 24 -2.09 -6.76 -5.03
N PRO A 25 -1.42 -5.87 -4.26
CA PRO A 25 -1.26 -6.02 -2.81
C PRO A 25 -2.58 -6.19 -2.06
N GLU A 26 -3.62 -5.51 -2.49
CA GLU A 26 -4.95 -5.51 -1.89
C GLU A 26 -5.62 -6.89 -1.90
N ASP A 27 -5.21 -7.78 -2.78
CA ASP A 27 -5.75 -9.14 -2.86
C ASP A 27 -5.26 -10.02 -1.70
N TYR A 28 -4.23 -9.59 -0.94
CA TYR A 28 -3.78 -10.27 0.27
C TYR A 28 -4.64 -10.03 1.51
N MET A 29 -5.43 -8.98 1.55
CA MET A 29 -6.28 -8.67 2.69
C MET A 29 -7.20 -9.85 3.05
N GLU A 30 -7.78 -10.51 2.04
CA GLU A 30 -8.59 -11.71 2.25
C GLU A 30 -7.76 -12.89 2.77
N ALA A 31 -6.56 -13.10 2.24
CA ALA A 31 -5.67 -14.18 2.68
C ALA A 31 -5.20 -13.99 4.13
N TYR A 32 -4.89 -12.75 4.54
CA TYR A 32 -4.55 -12.44 5.93
C TYR A 32 -5.73 -12.70 6.87
N SER A 33 -6.92 -12.23 6.50
CA SER A 33 -8.15 -12.47 7.25
C SER A 33 -8.45 -13.98 7.36
N HIS A 34 -8.33 -14.70 6.25
CA HIS A 34 -8.53 -16.16 6.23
C HIS A 34 -7.55 -16.89 7.15
N THR A 35 -6.25 -16.54 7.10
CA THR A 35 -5.23 -17.17 7.94
C THR A 35 -5.48 -16.91 9.42
N ARG A 36 -5.80 -15.67 9.81
CA ARG A 36 -6.18 -15.33 11.20
C ARG A 36 -7.40 -16.13 11.67
N ASN A 37 -8.39 -16.31 10.81
CA ASN A 37 -9.58 -17.11 11.12
C ASN A 37 -9.24 -18.59 11.32
N LEU A 38 -8.33 -19.16 10.53
CA LEU A 38 -7.86 -20.53 10.73
C LEU A 38 -7.08 -20.67 12.04
N MET A 39 -6.19 -19.74 12.36
CA MET A 39 -5.48 -19.72 13.66
C MET A 39 -6.45 -19.67 14.83
N LYS A 40 -7.42 -18.75 14.78
CA LYS A 40 -8.45 -18.62 15.82
C LYS A 40 -9.26 -19.90 15.99
N LYS A 41 -9.67 -20.55 14.90
CA LYS A 41 -10.41 -21.83 14.94
C LYS A 41 -9.60 -22.95 15.57
N ALA A 42 -8.28 -22.91 15.42
CA ALA A 42 -7.37 -23.87 16.02
C ALA A 42 -6.95 -23.49 17.47
N GLY A 43 -7.57 -22.47 18.07
CA GLY A 43 -7.27 -22.04 19.45
C GLY A 43 -6.04 -21.15 19.60
N GLY A 44 -5.45 -20.68 18.48
CA GLY A 44 -4.27 -19.84 18.51
C GLY A 44 -4.54 -18.38 18.84
N ASP A 45 -3.52 -17.71 19.38
CA ASP A 45 -3.53 -16.29 19.67
C ASP A 45 -3.26 -15.48 18.39
N THR A 46 -4.31 -14.84 17.86
CA THR A 46 -4.22 -13.99 16.68
C THR A 46 -3.79 -12.55 17.01
N GLY A 47 -3.65 -12.21 18.28
CA GLY A 47 -3.20 -10.89 18.75
C GLY A 47 -1.68 -10.69 18.73
N ARG A 48 -0.91 -11.75 18.43
CA ARG A 48 0.55 -11.66 18.30
C ARG A 48 0.95 -10.84 17.07
N LEU A 49 2.17 -10.32 17.12
CA LEU A 49 2.73 -9.50 16.05
C LEU A 49 2.83 -10.28 14.73
N TRP A 50 2.31 -9.67 13.67
CA TRP A 50 2.48 -10.14 12.31
C TRP A 50 3.42 -9.21 11.56
N ILE A 51 4.31 -9.77 10.75
CA ILE A 51 5.20 -9.01 9.87
C ILE A 51 5.18 -9.61 8.47
N ASN A 52 5.37 -8.76 7.48
CA ASN A 52 5.73 -9.18 6.13
C ASN A 52 7.25 -9.10 6.02
N SER A 53 7.93 -10.24 6.17
CA SER A 53 9.39 -10.28 6.19
C SER A 53 10.03 -10.41 4.81
N GLU A 54 9.22 -10.62 3.78
CA GLU A 54 9.69 -10.62 2.39
C GLU A 54 8.56 -10.37 1.41
N ARG A 55 8.68 -9.33 0.61
CA ARG A 55 7.81 -9.05 -0.52
C ARG A 55 8.55 -8.30 -1.62
N GLY A 56 8.40 -8.75 -2.85
CA GLY A 56 8.92 -8.09 -4.03
C GLY A 56 7.92 -8.14 -5.19
N PHE A 57 8.15 -7.29 -6.18
CA PHE A 57 7.41 -7.28 -7.45
C PHE A 57 8.41 -7.08 -8.59
N PRO A 58 8.76 -8.14 -9.35
CA PRO A 58 9.83 -8.06 -10.32
C PRO A 58 9.44 -7.27 -11.56
N LEU A 59 10.38 -6.50 -12.11
CA LEU A 59 10.19 -5.71 -13.32
C LEU A 59 9.71 -6.55 -14.52
N GLY A 60 10.24 -7.76 -14.71
CA GLY A 60 9.80 -8.62 -15.82
C GLY A 60 8.31 -8.97 -15.75
N LYS A 61 7.74 -9.10 -14.54
CA LYS A 61 6.29 -9.25 -14.38
C LYS A 61 5.57 -7.94 -14.68
N ALA A 62 6.12 -6.81 -14.24
CA ALA A 62 5.59 -5.48 -14.53
C ALA A 62 5.63 -5.15 -16.02
N GLU A 63 6.71 -5.50 -16.72
CA GLU A 63 6.86 -5.36 -18.18
C GLU A 63 5.78 -6.12 -18.94
N GLY A 64 5.44 -7.35 -18.49
CA GLY A 64 4.34 -8.12 -19.06
C GLY A 64 2.99 -7.40 -18.96
N TYR A 65 2.74 -6.70 -17.84
CA TYR A 65 1.53 -5.91 -17.67
C TYR A 65 1.57 -4.55 -18.40
N ALA A 66 2.76 -4.00 -18.58
CA ALA A 66 3.00 -2.75 -19.29
C ALA A 66 3.04 -2.89 -20.82
N GLY A 67 2.76 -4.09 -21.36
CA GLY A 67 2.84 -4.33 -22.81
C GLY A 67 4.25 -4.16 -23.36
N GLY A 68 5.27 -4.35 -22.54
CA GLY A 68 6.69 -4.19 -22.90
C GLY A 68 7.24 -2.78 -22.74
N ASP A 69 6.46 -1.82 -22.23
CA ASP A 69 6.95 -0.47 -21.92
C ASP A 69 7.74 -0.46 -20.59
N PRO A 70 9.08 -0.24 -20.61
CA PRO A 70 9.90 -0.25 -19.41
C PRO A 70 9.57 0.89 -18.43
N SER A 71 9.17 2.06 -18.94
CA SER A 71 8.82 3.22 -18.10
C SER A 71 7.60 2.91 -17.26
N LEU A 72 6.55 2.41 -17.89
CA LEU A 72 5.31 2.00 -17.24
C LEU A 72 5.54 0.81 -16.28
N ALA A 73 6.45 -0.12 -16.62
CA ALA A 73 6.84 -1.21 -15.74
C ALA A 73 7.47 -0.71 -14.42
N TYR A 74 8.33 0.29 -14.49
CA TYR A 74 8.90 0.95 -13.30
C TYR A 74 7.84 1.68 -12.48
N GLU A 75 6.85 2.30 -13.12
CA GLU A 75 5.72 2.90 -12.41
C GLU A 75 4.89 1.84 -11.68
N TYR A 76 4.55 0.74 -12.33
CA TYR A 76 3.80 -0.36 -11.70
C TYR A 76 4.55 -0.96 -10.51
N GLN A 77 5.88 -1.08 -10.58
CA GLN A 77 6.69 -1.50 -9.44
C GLN A 77 6.63 -0.48 -8.30
N ALA A 78 6.71 0.82 -8.61
CA ALA A 78 6.61 1.89 -7.62
C ALA A 78 5.23 1.93 -6.95
N TRP A 79 4.15 1.75 -7.71
CA TRP A 79 2.81 1.64 -7.14
C TRP A 79 2.70 0.43 -6.21
N HIS A 80 3.24 -0.71 -6.65
CA HIS A 80 3.14 -1.96 -5.91
C HIS A 80 3.83 -1.88 -4.55
N VAL A 81 5.06 -1.35 -4.48
CA VAL A 81 5.80 -1.28 -3.22
C VAL A 81 5.08 -0.40 -2.19
N ILE A 82 4.57 0.76 -2.60
CA ILE A 82 3.89 1.67 -1.67
C ILE A 82 2.52 1.12 -1.24
N ARG A 83 1.76 0.57 -2.19
CA ARG A 83 0.47 -0.08 -1.87
C ARG A 83 0.66 -1.28 -0.96
N GLN A 84 1.74 -2.05 -1.12
CA GLN A 84 2.06 -3.14 -0.20
C GLN A 84 2.28 -2.65 1.23
N TYR A 85 3.08 -1.59 1.44
CA TYR A 85 3.27 -1.00 2.76
C TYR A 85 1.96 -0.50 3.37
N LEU A 86 1.13 0.17 2.57
CA LEU A 86 -0.15 0.71 3.03
C LEU A 86 -1.16 -0.40 3.38
N VAL A 87 -1.23 -1.45 2.58
CA VAL A 87 -2.10 -2.61 2.84
C VAL A 87 -1.64 -3.37 4.08
N ASP A 88 -0.34 -3.59 4.24
CA ASP A 88 0.20 -4.26 5.43
C ASP A 88 -0.09 -3.46 6.71
N LEU A 89 0.09 -2.13 6.68
CA LEU A 89 -0.30 -1.26 7.79
C LEU A 89 -1.81 -1.36 8.09
N LEU A 90 -2.65 -1.36 7.06
CA LEU A 90 -4.12 -1.49 7.20
C LEU A 90 -4.50 -2.83 7.83
N GLU A 91 -3.77 -3.88 7.52
CA GLU A 91 -3.96 -5.23 8.08
C GLU A 91 -3.23 -5.43 9.44
N GLY A 92 -2.62 -4.39 9.99
CA GLY A 92 -1.95 -4.44 11.28
C GLY A 92 -0.58 -5.12 11.26
N LEU A 93 0.08 -5.16 10.10
CA LEU A 93 1.48 -5.58 9.97
C LEU A 93 2.38 -4.34 9.99
N PRO A 94 3.06 -4.02 11.10
CA PRO A 94 3.83 -2.78 11.23
C PRO A 94 5.19 -2.83 10.52
N VAL A 95 5.60 -3.99 10.03
CA VAL A 95 6.88 -4.20 9.36
C VAL A 95 6.63 -4.88 8.02
N THR A 96 7.14 -4.26 6.96
CA THR A 96 7.21 -4.83 5.60
C THR A 96 8.63 -4.70 5.09
N ILE A 97 9.26 -5.81 4.74
CA ILE A 97 10.61 -5.86 4.17
C ILE A 97 10.50 -6.10 2.68
N TRP A 98 10.96 -5.11 1.90
CA TRP A 98 10.97 -5.25 0.47
C TRP A 98 12.18 -6.08 0.00
N TYR A 99 11.93 -7.07 -0.80
CA TYR A 99 12.91 -7.82 -1.56
C TYR A 99 13.00 -7.23 -2.97
N GLU A 100 14.09 -6.54 -3.35
CA GLU A 100 15.35 -6.39 -2.62
C GLU A 100 15.94 -4.98 -2.76
N TRP A 101 17.00 -4.67 -1.98
CA TRP A 101 17.72 -3.39 -2.12
C TRP A 101 18.44 -3.30 -3.46
N GLY A 102 19.27 -4.30 -3.79
CA GLY A 102 20.06 -4.35 -5.02
C GLY A 102 20.30 -5.78 -5.48
N GLY A 103 20.15 -6.03 -6.77
CA GLY A 103 20.28 -7.36 -7.34
C GLY A 103 20.06 -7.39 -8.84
N LYS A 104 20.11 -8.60 -9.41
CA LYS A 104 19.98 -8.80 -10.86
C LYS A 104 18.55 -9.18 -11.28
N GLU A 105 17.71 -9.61 -10.35
CA GLU A 105 16.44 -10.26 -10.62
C GLU A 105 15.24 -9.31 -10.86
N GLY A 106 15.47 -8.01 -10.97
CA GLY A 106 14.42 -7.05 -11.29
C GLY A 106 13.55 -6.59 -10.10
N PHE A 107 13.82 -7.06 -8.88
CA PHE A 107 13.13 -6.59 -7.66
C PHE A 107 13.75 -5.32 -7.07
N ALA A 108 14.98 -5.02 -7.48
CA ALA A 108 15.87 -4.08 -6.82
C ALA A 108 15.37 -2.64 -6.84
N LEU A 109 15.50 -1.96 -5.69
CA LEU A 109 15.34 -0.52 -5.54
C LEU A 109 16.53 0.27 -6.08
N TYR A 110 17.72 -0.34 -6.10
CA TYR A 110 18.94 0.20 -6.69
C TYR A 110 19.46 -0.73 -7.78
N ARG A 111 19.58 -0.22 -9.02
CA ARG A 111 19.93 -1.05 -10.18
C ARG A 111 20.89 -0.30 -11.10
N ALA A 112 21.94 -1.01 -11.54
CA ALA A 112 22.92 -0.49 -12.51
C ALA A 112 23.47 0.91 -12.15
N GLY A 113 23.75 1.16 -10.88
CA GLY A 113 24.29 2.44 -10.43
C GLY A 113 23.23 3.52 -10.15
N ASN A 114 21.93 3.23 -10.33
CA ASN A 114 20.87 4.22 -10.21
C ASN A 114 19.75 3.78 -9.23
N MET A 115 19.16 4.74 -8.56
CA MET A 115 17.92 4.55 -7.80
C MET A 115 16.73 4.42 -8.76
N THR A 116 15.89 3.42 -8.52
CA THR A 116 14.69 3.18 -9.34
C THR A 116 13.55 4.13 -8.95
N PRO A 117 12.50 4.26 -9.76
CA PRO A 117 11.27 4.93 -9.38
C PRO A 117 10.64 4.37 -8.09
N ALA A 118 10.74 3.05 -7.85
CA ALA A 118 10.27 2.42 -6.62
C ALA A 118 11.04 2.91 -5.38
N TYR A 119 12.35 3.12 -5.47
CA TYR A 119 13.13 3.76 -4.40
C TYR A 119 12.64 5.19 -4.13
N ASN A 120 12.43 5.99 -5.18
CA ASN A 120 11.97 7.37 -5.01
C ASN A 120 10.57 7.40 -4.37
N ALA A 121 9.70 6.46 -4.73
CA ALA A 121 8.40 6.30 -4.10
C ALA A 121 8.53 5.96 -2.60
N CYS A 122 9.43 5.04 -2.22
CA CYS A 122 9.72 4.74 -0.81
C CYS A 122 10.25 5.97 -0.06
N LYS A 123 11.14 6.76 -0.68
CA LYS A 123 11.65 8.00 -0.09
C LYS A 123 10.53 9.01 0.15
N THR A 124 9.62 9.19 -0.81
CA THR A 124 8.45 10.05 -0.68
C THR A 124 7.52 9.54 0.42
N PHE A 125 7.22 8.24 0.45
CA PHE A 125 6.41 7.60 1.48
C PHE A 125 6.94 7.89 2.89
N VAL A 126 8.24 7.69 3.11
CA VAL A 126 8.88 8.01 4.41
C VAL A 126 8.79 9.49 4.72
N LYS A 127 9.05 10.37 3.76
CA LYS A 127 8.96 11.83 3.94
C LYS A 127 7.54 12.26 4.34
N GLU A 128 6.53 11.72 3.66
CA GLU A 128 5.14 12.14 3.86
C GLU A 128 4.53 11.55 5.13
N LEU A 129 4.87 10.32 5.51
CA LEU A 129 4.20 9.62 6.61
C LEU A 129 5.07 9.41 7.86
N SER A 130 6.33 9.88 7.87
CA SER A 130 7.17 9.79 9.08
C SER A 130 6.51 10.55 10.25
N GLY A 131 6.32 9.86 11.37
CA GLY A 131 5.65 10.40 12.56
C GLY A 131 4.12 10.34 12.53
N TYR A 132 3.52 9.90 11.43
CA TYR A 132 2.09 9.65 11.33
C TYR A 132 1.76 8.18 11.65
N LYS A 133 0.57 7.95 12.19
CA LYS A 133 0.00 6.62 12.41
C LYS A 133 -1.27 6.48 11.58
N LEU A 134 -1.48 5.30 11.04
CA LEU A 134 -2.73 4.95 10.38
C LEU A 134 -3.86 5.03 11.43
N ASP A 135 -4.88 5.82 11.13
CA ASP A 135 -6.09 5.94 11.94
C ASP A 135 -7.20 5.02 11.42
N CYS A 136 -7.58 5.21 10.16
CA CYS A 136 -8.64 4.38 9.56
C CYS A 136 -8.58 4.36 8.03
N ARG A 137 -9.29 3.39 7.45
CA ARG A 137 -9.73 3.44 6.06
C ARG A 137 -11.08 4.12 5.97
N MET A 138 -11.17 5.20 5.24
CA MET A 138 -12.43 5.90 4.99
C MET A 138 -13.33 5.07 4.05
N LYS A 139 -14.64 5.18 4.26
CA LYS A 139 -15.62 4.48 3.41
C LYS A 139 -15.70 5.15 2.04
N THR A 140 -15.62 4.34 0.99
CA THR A 140 -15.80 4.73 -0.40
C THR A 140 -16.97 3.94 -1.02
N GLU A 141 -17.53 4.41 -2.13
CA GLU A 141 -18.58 3.70 -2.86
C GLU A 141 -18.02 2.43 -3.52
N ASN A 142 -16.88 2.57 -4.18
CA ASN A 142 -16.18 1.43 -4.77
C ASN A 142 -15.22 0.81 -3.73
N LYS A 143 -15.38 -0.47 -3.46
CA LYS A 143 -14.52 -1.21 -2.50
C LYS A 143 -13.05 -1.31 -2.93
N ARG A 144 -12.75 -1.07 -4.20
CA ARG A 144 -11.37 -1.04 -4.72
C ARG A 144 -10.72 0.34 -4.61
N ASP A 145 -11.45 1.36 -4.17
CA ASP A 145 -10.90 2.65 -3.82
C ASP A 145 -10.44 2.64 -2.37
N PHE A 146 -9.25 3.11 -2.16
CA PHE A 146 -8.62 3.21 -0.84
C PHE A 146 -8.37 4.67 -0.53
N VAL A 147 -8.87 5.11 0.60
CA VAL A 147 -8.59 6.41 1.21
C VAL A 147 -8.24 6.13 2.66
N LEU A 148 -6.96 6.23 2.99
CA LEU A 148 -6.45 5.98 4.33
C LEU A 148 -6.17 7.29 5.02
N ARG A 149 -6.68 7.46 6.26
CA ARG A 149 -6.38 8.61 7.11
C ARG A 149 -5.25 8.29 8.06
N PHE A 150 -4.30 9.21 8.15
CA PHE A 150 -3.15 9.17 9.03
C PHE A 150 -3.15 10.39 9.94
N ILE A 151 -2.77 10.22 11.20
CA ILE A 151 -2.73 11.27 12.22
C ILE A 151 -1.37 11.24 12.92
N ASP A 152 -0.75 12.41 13.09
CA ASP A 152 0.47 12.55 13.88
C ASP A 152 0.15 12.83 15.37
N LYS A 153 1.19 12.90 16.21
CA LYS A 153 1.06 13.17 17.65
C LYS A 153 0.50 14.56 18.00
N ASN A 154 0.48 15.48 17.05
CA ASN A 154 -0.04 16.85 17.22
C ASN A 154 -1.47 17.00 16.70
N GLY A 155 -2.05 15.92 16.13
CA GLY A 155 -3.37 15.93 15.50
C GLY A 155 -3.36 16.44 14.07
N ASN A 156 -2.19 16.60 13.44
CA ASN A 156 -2.14 16.87 12.01
C ASN A 156 -2.59 15.65 11.22
N GLU A 157 -3.31 15.88 10.12
CA GLU A 157 -3.95 14.83 9.36
C GLU A 157 -3.44 14.79 7.93
N LYS A 158 -3.26 13.57 7.40
CA LYS A 158 -2.99 13.30 6.00
C LYS A 158 -3.89 12.19 5.49
N LEU A 159 -4.24 12.25 4.20
CA LEU A 159 -4.86 11.16 3.49
C LEU A 159 -3.87 10.55 2.50
N VAL A 160 -4.02 9.27 2.25
CA VAL A 160 -3.37 8.58 1.13
C VAL A 160 -4.45 7.88 0.34
N ALA A 161 -4.54 8.17 -0.98
CA ALA A 161 -5.62 7.69 -1.80
C ALA A 161 -5.12 7.03 -3.10
N TRP A 162 -5.75 5.92 -3.49
CA TRP A 162 -5.52 5.23 -4.77
C TRP A 162 -6.73 4.34 -5.12
N THR A 163 -6.76 3.84 -6.35
CA THR A 163 -7.65 2.74 -6.72
C THR A 163 -6.85 1.49 -7.06
N ALA A 164 -7.36 0.33 -6.64
CA ALA A 164 -6.78 -0.97 -6.96
C ALA A 164 -7.49 -1.58 -8.18
N PRO A 165 -6.83 -2.46 -8.96
CA PRO A 165 -7.51 -3.21 -10.01
C PRO A 165 -8.55 -4.16 -9.42
N GLY A 166 -9.40 -4.74 -10.22
CA GLY A 166 -10.30 -5.81 -9.81
C GLY A 166 -9.55 -6.97 -9.14
N VAL A 167 -10.26 -7.79 -8.37
CA VAL A 167 -9.65 -8.92 -7.66
C VAL A 167 -8.93 -9.84 -8.63
N MET A 168 -7.66 -10.15 -8.36
CA MET A 168 -6.77 -10.95 -9.21
C MET A 168 -6.54 -10.35 -10.61
N GLU A 169 -6.85 -9.08 -10.80
CA GLU A 169 -6.50 -8.35 -12.03
C GLU A 169 -5.14 -7.65 -11.90
N SER A 170 -4.53 -7.38 -13.03
CA SER A 170 -3.23 -6.72 -13.15
C SER A 170 -3.37 -5.20 -13.18
N PRO A 171 -2.31 -4.43 -12.86
CA PRO A 171 -2.36 -2.98 -12.76
C PRO A 171 -2.76 -2.26 -14.06
N ASP A 172 -2.56 -2.87 -15.23
CA ASP A 172 -3.03 -2.35 -16.53
C ASP A 172 -4.56 -2.33 -16.69
N LYS A 173 -5.29 -2.99 -15.79
CA LYS A 173 -6.77 -2.98 -15.77
C LYS A 173 -7.34 -1.86 -14.90
N ILE A 174 -6.49 -1.05 -14.28
CA ILE A 174 -6.95 0.11 -13.52
C ILE A 174 -7.50 1.16 -14.48
N VAL A 175 -8.76 1.54 -14.24
CA VAL A 175 -9.41 2.65 -14.95
C VAL A 175 -9.39 3.86 -14.01
N PRO A 176 -8.65 4.94 -14.33
CA PRO A 176 -8.68 6.18 -13.58
C PRO A 176 -10.09 6.75 -13.52
N HIS A 177 -10.50 7.24 -12.35
CA HIS A 177 -11.80 7.88 -12.16
C HIS A 177 -11.78 8.86 -11.00
N SER A 178 -12.67 9.85 -11.05
CA SER A 178 -12.81 10.84 -9.98
C SER A 178 -13.69 10.32 -8.85
N ILE A 179 -13.26 10.63 -7.61
CA ILE A 179 -14.08 10.44 -6.40
C ILE A 179 -14.18 11.74 -5.61
N LYS A 180 -15.22 11.85 -4.79
CA LYS A 180 -15.39 12.94 -3.84
C LYS A 180 -15.02 12.46 -2.45
N ILE A 181 -14.13 13.17 -1.77
CA ILE A 181 -13.65 12.86 -0.42
C ILE A 181 -14.07 13.99 0.51
N ALA A 182 -14.84 13.67 1.55
CA ALA A 182 -15.16 14.62 2.61
C ALA A 182 -13.92 14.84 3.48
N VAL A 183 -13.46 16.09 3.57
CA VAL A 183 -12.29 16.50 4.34
C VAL A 183 -12.66 17.43 5.50
N GLY A 184 -13.92 17.85 5.58
CA GLY A 184 -14.43 18.72 6.64
C GLY A 184 -13.96 20.17 6.53
N ASP A 185 -13.86 20.85 7.67
CA ASP A 185 -13.42 22.24 7.75
C ASP A 185 -11.89 22.31 7.74
N VAL A 186 -11.32 22.48 6.58
CA VAL A 186 -9.87 22.59 6.33
C VAL A 186 -9.58 23.82 5.46
N SER A 187 -8.32 24.07 5.13
CA SER A 187 -7.92 25.10 4.18
C SER A 187 -8.68 24.97 2.86
N PRO A 188 -9.08 26.07 2.20
CA PRO A 188 -9.74 26.03 0.90
C PRO A 188 -8.87 25.43 -0.23
N ARG A 189 -7.60 25.25 0.05
CA ARG A 189 -6.60 24.63 -0.83
C ARG A 189 -5.76 23.63 -0.06
N LEU A 190 -5.66 22.43 -0.57
CA LEU A 190 -4.83 21.39 0.02
C LEU A 190 -3.69 21.02 -0.94
N VAL A 191 -2.55 20.68 -0.34
CA VAL A 191 -1.40 20.19 -1.11
C VAL A 191 -1.55 18.67 -1.29
N THR A 192 -1.42 18.24 -2.54
CA THR A 192 -1.23 16.83 -2.89
C THR A 192 0.22 16.56 -3.24
N THR A 193 0.70 15.36 -2.97
CA THR A 193 2.06 14.92 -3.32
C THR A 193 1.96 13.56 -4.03
N ASP A 194 2.56 13.43 -5.21
CA ASP A 194 2.61 12.16 -5.93
C ASP A 194 3.75 11.25 -5.41
N LEU A 195 3.87 10.04 -5.96
CA LEU A 195 4.92 9.09 -5.57
C LEU A 195 6.35 9.58 -5.87
N CYS A 196 6.52 10.52 -6.79
CA CYS A 196 7.82 11.12 -7.12
C CYS A 196 8.16 12.32 -6.24
N GLY A 197 7.25 12.72 -5.33
CA GLY A 197 7.40 13.90 -4.46
C GLY A 197 7.06 15.22 -5.14
N ARG A 198 6.43 15.21 -6.31
CA ARG A 198 5.91 16.42 -6.97
C ARG A 198 4.61 16.83 -6.29
N THR A 199 4.44 18.12 -6.08
CA THR A 199 3.28 18.68 -5.40
C THR A 199 2.33 19.36 -6.39
N ASP A 200 1.05 19.29 -6.09
CA ASP A 200 -0.03 20.00 -6.77
C ASP A 200 -1.04 20.51 -5.73
N ILE A 201 -2.02 21.29 -6.17
CA ILE A 201 -3.06 21.89 -5.34
C ILE A 201 -4.41 21.31 -5.74
N VAL A 202 -5.19 20.89 -4.75
CA VAL A 202 -6.60 20.57 -4.92
C VAL A 202 -7.47 21.58 -4.17
N GLU A 203 -8.50 22.09 -4.84
CA GLU A 203 -9.46 23.03 -4.25
C GLU A 203 -10.47 22.27 -3.36
N VAL A 204 -10.81 22.89 -2.21
CA VAL A 204 -11.84 22.38 -1.31
C VAL A 204 -13.15 23.15 -1.56
N SER A 205 -14.22 22.45 -1.86
CA SER A 205 -15.54 23.04 -2.01
C SER A 205 -16.52 22.40 -1.02
N ASN A 206 -17.09 23.21 -0.13
CA ASN A 206 -18.05 22.76 0.90
C ASN A 206 -17.50 21.57 1.75
N GLY A 207 -16.22 21.60 2.12
CA GLY A 207 -15.57 20.55 2.89
C GLY A 207 -15.32 19.24 2.12
N VAL A 208 -15.32 19.30 0.80
CA VAL A 208 -15.12 18.16 -0.11
C VAL A 208 -14.04 18.49 -1.12
N ILE A 209 -13.17 17.53 -1.41
CA ILE A 209 -12.26 17.56 -2.56
C ILE A 209 -12.75 16.57 -3.63
N GLU A 210 -12.48 16.87 -4.88
CA GLU A 210 -12.60 15.93 -5.99
C GLU A 210 -11.19 15.51 -6.44
N LEU A 211 -10.95 14.21 -6.47
CA LEU A 211 -9.64 13.64 -6.76
C LEU A 211 -9.75 12.54 -7.80
N CYS A 212 -8.94 12.60 -8.85
CA CYS A 212 -8.79 11.50 -9.80
C CYS A 212 -7.89 10.42 -9.20
N LEU A 213 -8.45 9.24 -8.92
CA LEU A 213 -7.70 8.09 -8.46
C LEU A 213 -7.10 7.32 -9.63
N THR A 214 -5.87 6.89 -9.43
CA THR A 214 -5.12 5.96 -10.29
C THR A 214 -4.57 4.82 -9.44
N GLY A 215 -3.78 3.92 -10.02
CA GLY A 215 -3.04 2.91 -9.25
C GLY A 215 -1.88 3.46 -8.43
N ALA A 216 -1.47 4.71 -8.69
CA ALA A 216 -0.44 5.41 -7.92
C ALA A 216 -1.07 6.04 -6.67
N PRO A 217 -0.62 5.70 -5.45
CA PRO A 217 -1.00 6.42 -4.25
C PRO A 217 -0.63 7.90 -4.32
N VAL A 218 -1.54 8.78 -3.91
CA VAL A 218 -1.35 10.23 -3.76
C VAL A 218 -1.55 10.60 -2.29
N TYR A 219 -0.68 11.47 -1.77
CA TYR A 219 -0.74 11.99 -0.41
C TYR A 219 -1.44 13.34 -0.42
N ILE A 220 -2.35 13.57 0.51
CA ILE A 220 -3.09 14.83 0.68
C ILE A 220 -2.84 15.34 2.09
N THR A 221 -2.30 16.54 2.25
CA THR A 221 -2.08 17.17 3.56
C THR A 221 -3.30 18.00 3.92
N LEU A 222 -3.97 17.64 5.04
CA LEU A 222 -5.17 18.34 5.51
C LEU A 222 -4.84 19.46 6.49
N ARG A 223 -3.89 19.21 7.41
CA ARG A 223 -3.45 20.15 8.47
C ARG A 223 -1.99 19.94 8.78
#